data_bfbe49cf5037cc47cfd7c3b6196dc4c6
#
_entry.id   bfbe49cf5037cc47cfd7c3b6196dc4c6
#
_cell.length_a   1.000
_cell.length_b   1.000
_cell.length_c   1.000
_cell.angle_alpha   90.00
_cell.angle_beta   90.00
_cell.angle_gamma   90.00
#
_symmetry.space_group_name_H-M   'P 1'
#
loop_
_entity.id
_entity.type
_entity.pdbx_description
1 polymer ?
#
loop_
_entity_poly.entity_id
_entity_poly.type
_entity_poly.pdbx_seq_one_letter_code
_entity_poly.pdbx_strand_id
1 'polypeptide(L)'
;MKRIAIFCDGTWNSADQANEGTPCPTNVVKLALRTAQRDGATLQVVYYGQGVGTGGSLDKLTGGAFGKGLDDNLYAAYRFLVLNYEVGDEIFLFGFSRGAYTARSLAGMVRKCGILRMRHAMRYQEAVTLYCSDVHPDDAPAVKFRKECSVAPDGAIPIQFIGVWDTVGALGIPVRGLRALTADKYRFHDVELSGTVKHACQALAIDERRAPFEAARWAYKPKDGQKIEQVWFCGVHSDVGGGYPLAESRLSDIALGWMRDKAAGAGLRIDPDVDAVYPPRPDPMMKPHDSKTGLYRMTPGNDRVIGLAAKTTEQPDENSTKGDPTQSLHPSVLTRWDNDRTYRPKNLRDYFTLVNDRGGVSGYKIVA
;
A
#
# COMPACT_ATOMS: atom_id res chain seq x y z
N MET A 1 4.14 24.98 8.92
CA MET A 1 4.42 23.62 8.41
C MET A 1 3.81 22.63 9.38
N LYS A 2 3.03 21.68 8.88
CA LYS A 2 2.51 20.52 9.63
C LYS A 2 2.75 19.25 8.82
N ARG A 3 2.54 18.10 9.44
CA ARG A 3 2.52 16.81 8.74
C ARG A 3 1.09 16.32 8.62
N ILE A 4 0.73 15.83 7.44
CA ILE A 4 -0.58 15.26 7.16
C ILE A 4 -0.38 13.76 6.86
N ALA A 5 -0.86 12.92 7.76
CA ALA A 5 -0.77 11.48 7.65
C ALA A 5 -2.13 10.88 7.28
N ILE A 6 -2.23 10.25 6.13
CA ILE A 6 -3.46 9.67 5.60
C ILE A 6 -3.33 8.14 5.64
N PHE A 7 -4.27 7.50 6.32
CA PHE A 7 -4.35 6.07 6.53
C PHE A 7 -5.59 5.51 5.84
N CYS A 8 -5.38 4.65 4.84
CA CYS A 8 -6.44 4.01 4.04
C CYS A 8 -6.50 2.52 4.36
N ASP A 9 -7.56 2.06 5.00
CA ASP A 9 -7.65 0.66 5.41
C ASP A 9 -8.20 -0.27 4.31
N GLY A 10 -7.92 -1.55 4.48
CA GLY A 10 -8.34 -2.61 3.56
C GLY A 10 -9.85 -2.84 3.60
N THR A 11 -10.39 -3.43 2.54
CA THR A 11 -11.83 -3.73 2.45
C THR A 11 -12.30 -4.58 3.63
N TRP A 12 -13.48 -4.22 4.17
CA TRP A 12 -14.10 -4.76 5.39
C TRP A 12 -13.33 -4.48 6.67
N ASN A 13 -12.26 -3.70 6.65
CA ASN A 13 -11.54 -3.32 7.86
C ASN A 13 -12.02 -1.96 8.37
N SER A 14 -12.21 -1.88 9.66
CA SER A 14 -12.53 -0.65 10.40
C SER A 14 -11.66 -0.54 11.66
N ALA A 15 -11.60 0.65 12.24
CA ALA A 15 -10.78 0.89 13.43
C ALA A 15 -11.23 0.05 14.64
N ASP A 16 -12.50 -0.29 14.68
CA ASP A 16 -13.18 -1.02 15.76
C ASP A 16 -13.53 -2.47 15.41
N GLN A 17 -12.92 -3.00 14.32
CA GLN A 17 -13.21 -4.38 13.92
C GLN A 17 -12.80 -5.38 15.01
N ALA A 18 -13.67 -6.36 15.23
CA ALA A 18 -13.47 -7.43 16.19
C ALA A 18 -13.96 -8.76 15.62
N ASN A 19 -13.35 -9.85 16.06
CA ASN A 19 -13.82 -11.21 15.84
C ASN A 19 -14.23 -11.80 17.18
N GLU A 20 -15.53 -12.16 17.32
CA GLU A 20 -16.10 -12.67 18.57
C GLU A 20 -15.76 -11.81 19.81
N GLY A 21 -15.82 -10.48 19.65
CA GLY A 21 -15.49 -9.51 20.70
C GLY A 21 -13.99 -9.26 20.91
N THR A 22 -13.10 -9.97 20.20
CA THR A 22 -11.66 -9.74 20.27
C THR A 22 -11.22 -8.75 19.20
N PRO A 23 -10.55 -7.63 19.54
CA PRO A 23 -10.06 -6.66 18.56
C PRO A 23 -9.09 -7.27 17.54
N CYS A 24 -9.30 -6.96 16.27
CA CYS A 24 -8.52 -7.45 15.13
C CYS A 24 -7.96 -6.29 14.29
N PRO A 25 -7.16 -5.37 14.86
CA PRO A 25 -6.72 -4.18 14.14
C PRO A 25 -5.73 -4.53 13.03
N THR A 26 -5.86 -3.83 11.89
CA THR A 26 -4.86 -3.84 10.84
C THR A 26 -3.61 -3.06 11.24
N ASN A 27 -2.52 -3.20 10.51
CA ASN A 27 -1.33 -2.38 10.69
C ASN A 27 -1.58 -0.90 10.34
N VAL A 28 -2.57 -0.62 9.49
CA VAL A 28 -3.02 0.75 9.21
C VAL A 28 -3.56 1.41 10.47
N VAL A 29 -4.49 0.74 11.17
CA VAL A 29 -5.03 1.22 12.47
C VAL A 29 -3.92 1.31 13.51
N LYS A 30 -3.11 0.25 13.65
CA LYS A 30 -2.03 0.20 14.64
C LYS A 30 -1.04 1.36 14.47
N LEU A 31 -0.68 1.73 13.22
CA LEU A 31 0.23 2.84 12.97
C LEU A 31 -0.46 4.21 13.09
N ALA A 32 -1.72 4.33 12.68
CA ALA A 32 -2.50 5.56 12.86
C ALA A 32 -2.60 5.93 14.35
N LEU A 33 -2.90 4.97 15.21
CA LEU A 33 -2.97 5.17 16.67
C LEU A 33 -1.62 5.57 17.28
N ARG A 34 -0.51 5.14 16.67
CA ARG A 34 0.87 5.46 17.10
C ARG A 34 1.39 6.76 16.55
N THR A 35 0.69 7.41 15.66
CA THR A 35 1.11 8.70 15.13
C THR A 35 0.86 9.79 16.16
N ALA A 36 1.93 10.39 16.69
CA ALA A 36 1.83 11.45 17.67
C ALA A 36 1.12 12.68 17.10
N GLN A 37 0.33 13.37 17.88
CA GLN A 37 -0.35 14.59 17.45
C GLN A 37 0.62 15.77 17.21
N ARG A 38 1.80 15.71 17.83
CA ARG A 38 2.81 16.76 17.74
C ARG A 38 4.22 16.18 17.78
N ASP A 39 5.13 16.91 17.12
CA ASP A 39 6.57 16.74 17.19
C ASP A 39 7.16 18.12 17.54
N GLY A 40 7.30 18.40 18.83
CA GLY A 40 7.59 19.76 19.31
C GLY A 40 6.50 20.76 18.87
N ALA A 41 6.88 21.78 18.12
CA ALA A 41 5.95 22.77 17.56
C ALA A 41 5.22 22.29 16.31
N THR A 42 5.65 21.21 15.68
CA THR A 42 5.08 20.70 14.43
C THR A 42 3.82 19.87 14.75
N LEU A 43 2.68 20.31 14.23
CA LEU A 43 1.42 19.55 14.32
C LEU A 43 1.45 18.37 13.34
N GLN A 44 0.94 17.23 13.76
CA GLN A 44 0.66 16.08 12.90
C GLN A 44 -0.85 15.82 12.89
N VAL A 45 -1.43 15.88 11.69
CA VAL A 45 -2.88 15.69 11.49
C VAL A 45 -3.10 14.33 10.84
N VAL A 46 -3.91 13.51 11.50
CA VAL A 46 -4.21 12.14 11.05
C VAL A 46 -5.60 12.09 10.42
N TYR A 47 -5.66 11.50 9.22
CA TYR A 47 -6.90 11.07 8.60
C TYR A 47 -6.92 9.54 8.54
N TYR A 48 -7.99 8.92 9.00
CA TYR A 48 -8.22 7.49 8.86
C TYR A 48 -9.49 7.25 8.02
N GLY A 49 -9.30 6.56 6.90
CA GLY A 49 -10.38 6.09 6.03
C GLY A 49 -10.57 4.59 6.18
N GLN A 50 -11.72 4.18 6.67
CA GLN A 50 -12.07 2.76 6.77
C GLN A 50 -12.24 2.10 5.40
N GLY A 51 -12.08 0.78 5.35
CA GLY A 51 -12.23 0.01 4.13
C GLY A 51 -13.66 0.02 3.58
N VAL A 52 -13.80 -0.18 2.27
CA VAL A 52 -15.11 -0.35 1.64
C VAL A 52 -15.84 -1.58 2.18
N GLY A 53 -17.17 -1.53 2.30
CA GLY A 53 -18.02 -2.67 2.69
C GLY A 53 -18.24 -2.82 4.19
N THR A 54 -17.81 -1.88 5.03
CA THR A 54 -18.05 -1.88 6.48
C THR A 54 -19.49 -1.44 6.87
N GLY A 55 -20.24 -0.85 5.93
CA GLY A 55 -21.66 -0.53 6.09
C GLY A 55 -22.56 -1.77 5.99
N GLY A 56 -23.48 -1.97 6.93
CA GLY A 56 -24.29 -3.18 7.17
C GLY A 56 -25.35 -3.57 6.12
N SER A 57 -25.21 -3.22 4.85
CA SER A 57 -26.18 -3.55 3.79
C SER A 57 -25.75 -4.73 2.92
N LEU A 58 -26.72 -5.54 2.51
CA LEU A 58 -26.59 -6.71 1.63
C LEU A 58 -26.02 -6.42 0.22
N ASP A 59 -25.76 -5.15 -0.11
CA ASP A 59 -25.11 -4.74 -1.37
C ASP A 59 -23.63 -5.15 -1.51
N LYS A 60 -23.14 -5.95 -0.56
CA LYS A 60 -21.74 -6.38 -0.44
C LYS A 60 -21.23 -7.28 -1.59
N LEU A 61 -22.09 -7.70 -2.53
CA LEU A 61 -21.77 -8.76 -3.49
C LEU A 61 -21.72 -8.34 -4.96
N THR A 62 -22.03 -7.11 -5.31
CA THR A 62 -21.98 -6.67 -6.71
C THR A 62 -20.71 -5.87 -6.99
N GLY A 63 -19.92 -6.31 -7.98
CA GLY A 63 -18.62 -5.71 -8.33
C GLY A 63 -18.67 -4.20 -8.65
N GLY A 64 -19.86 -3.66 -9.03
CA GLY A 64 -20.07 -2.23 -9.24
C GLY A 64 -20.06 -1.40 -7.95
N ALA A 65 -20.61 -1.94 -6.85
CA ALA A 65 -20.62 -1.27 -5.55
C ALA A 65 -19.21 -1.16 -4.95
N PHE A 66 -18.36 -2.16 -5.20
CA PHE A 66 -16.96 -2.15 -4.73
C PHE A 66 -16.11 -1.07 -5.42
N GLY A 67 -16.23 -0.94 -6.75
CA GLY A 67 -15.47 0.06 -7.48
C GLY A 67 -15.86 1.47 -7.06
N LYS A 68 -17.16 1.73 -6.88
CA LYS A 68 -17.68 3.02 -6.42
C LYS A 68 -17.17 3.36 -5.01
N GLY A 69 -17.19 2.41 -4.08
CA GLY A 69 -16.72 2.65 -2.72
C GLY A 69 -15.21 2.94 -2.65
N LEU A 70 -14.40 2.37 -3.55
CA LEU A 70 -12.98 2.65 -3.65
C LEU A 70 -12.73 4.07 -4.15
N ASP A 71 -13.48 4.51 -5.16
CA ASP A 71 -13.47 5.89 -5.65
C ASP A 71 -13.89 6.86 -4.54
N ASP A 72 -14.95 6.55 -3.78
CA ASP A 72 -15.45 7.38 -2.68
C ASP A 72 -14.37 7.58 -1.59
N ASN A 73 -13.63 6.53 -1.23
CA ASN A 73 -12.54 6.63 -0.25
C ASN A 73 -11.36 7.47 -0.77
N LEU A 74 -10.97 7.30 -2.03
CA LEU A 74 -9.95 8.11 -2.67
C LEU A 74 -10.36 9.59 -2.63
N TYR A 75 -11.59 9.86 -3.02
CA TYR A 75 -12.08 11.23 -3.11
C TYR A 75 -12.30 11.87 -1.74
N ALA A 76 -12.65 11.11 -0.71
CA ALA A 76 -12.71 11.59 0.67
C ALA A 76 -11.32 12.00 1.17
N ALA A 77 -10.30 11.17 0.93
CA ALA A 77 -8.92 11.47 1.29
C ALA A 77 -8.38 12.71 0.52
N TYR A 78 -8.71 12.84 -0.77
CA TYR A 78 -8.33 14.02 -1.54
C TYR A 78 -9.00 15.30 -1.05
N ARG A 79 -10.32 15.25 -0.71
CA ARG A 79 -11.02 16.39 -0.10
C ARG A 79 -10.38 16.80 1.23
N PHE A 80 -9.95 15.81 2.02
CA PHE A 80 -9.25 16.11 3.27
C PHE A 80 -7.95 16.88 3.00
N LEU A 81 -7.18 16.52 1.96
CA LEU A 81 -6.00 17.30 1.55
C LEU A 81 -6.37 18.72 1.13
N VAL A 82 -7.42 18.88 0.31
CA VAL A 82 -7.89 20.21 -0.14
C VAL A 82 -8.24 21.13 1.04
N LEU A 83 -8.81 20.57 2.10
CA LEU A 83 -9.24 21.32 3.28
C LEU A 83 -8.12 21.60 4.28
N ASN A 84 -7.04 20.82 4.26
CA ASN A 84 -6.03 20.87 5.33
C ASN A 84 -4.62 21.21 4.87
N TYR A 85 -4.28 21.00 3.59
CA TYR A 85 -2.91 21.16 3.11
C TYR A 85 -2.59 22.64 2.83
N GLU A 86 -1.43 23.06 3.29
CA GLU A 86 -0.79 24.33 2.95
C GLU A 86 0.60 24.08 2.32
N VAL A 87 1.05 24.99 1.47
CA VAL A 87 2.37 24.88 0.84
C VAL A 87 3.46 24.80 1.91
N GLY A 88 4.30 23.77 1.81
CA GLY A 88 5.34 23.44 2.77
C GLY A 88 4.97 22.38 3.80
N ASP A 89 3.72 21.90 3.82
CA ASP A 89 3.34 20.74 4.63
C ASP A 89 3.89 19.44 4.05
N GLU A 90 4.13 18.47 4.91
CA GLU A 90 4.63 17.15 4.55
C GLU A 90 3.49 16.13 4.52
N ILE A 91 3.38 15.38 3.42
CA ILE A 91 2.33 14.36 3.22
C ILE A 91 2.91 12.96 3.42
N PHE A 92 2.26 12.18 4.29
CA PHE A 92 2.52 10.77 4.54
C PHE A 92 1.28 9.97 4.17
N LEU A 93 1.42 8.96 3.31
CA LEU A 93 0.32 8.12 2.87
C LEU A 93 0.56 6.68 3.31
N PHE A 94 -0.48 6.05 3.87
CA PHE A 94 -0.43 4.65 4.29
C PHE A 94 -1.65 3.89 3.79
N GLY A 95 -1.47 2.59 3.54
CA GLY A 95 -2.61 1.76 3.18
C GLY A 95 -2.33 0.27 3.20
N PHE A 96 -3.39 -0.52 3.37
CA PHE A 96 -3.35 -1.97 3.31
C PHE A 96 -4.31 -2.51 2.26
N SER A 97 -3.87 -3.54 1.51
CA SER A 97 -4.75 -4.22 0.55
C SER A 97 -5.31 -3.23 -0.51
N ARG A 98 -6.64 -3.09 -0.62
CA ARG A 98 -7.29 -2.08 -1.48
C ARG A 98 -7.13 -0.66 -0.94
N GLY A 99 -6.96 -0.48 0.36
CA GLY A 99 -6.56 0.81 0.92
C GLY A 99 -5.15 1.23 0.48
N ALA A 100 -4.24 0.27 0.27
CA ALA A 100 -2.95 0.53 -0.35
C ALA A 100 -3.11 1.03 -1.80
N TYR A 101 -4.05 0.45 -2.54
CA TYR A 101 -4.43 0.98 -3.86
C TYR A 101 -4.94 2.42 -3.75
N THR A 102 -5.83 2.72 -2.79
CA THR A 102 -6.34 4.08 -2.56
C THR A 102 -5.21 5.07 -2.24
N ALA A 103 -4.27 4.72 -1.37
CA ALA A 103 -3.13 5.57 -1.04
C ALA A 103 -2.23 5.86 -2.26
N ARG A 104 -1.97 4.85 -3.10
CA ARG A 104 -1.20 4.99 -4.35
C ARG A 104 -1.96 5.86 -5.37
N SER A 105 -3.27 5.64 -5.52
CA SER A 105 -4.13 6.43 -6.41
C SER A 105 -4.21 7.90 -5.96
N LEU A 106 -4.20 8.16 -4.65
CA LEU A 106 -4.15 9.52 -4.10
C LEU A 106 -2.85 10.23 -4.49
N ALA A 107 -1.71 9.53 -4.42
CA ALA A 107 -0.44 10.06 -4.90
C ALA A 107 -0.50 10.42 -6.41
N GLY A 108 -1.10 9.55 -7.23
CA GLY A 108 -1.33 9.80 -8.66
C GLY A 108 -2.26 11.00 -8.90
N MET A 109 -3.35 11.12 -8.14
CA MET A 109 -4.28 12.25 -8.24
C MET A 109 -3.62 13.57 -7.86
N VAL A 110 -2.83 13.60 -6.79
CA VAL A 110 -2.03 14.78 -6.41
C VAL A 110 -1.01 15.13 -7.50
N ARG A 111 -0.37 14.16 -8.15
CA ARG A 111 0.57 14.40 -9.25
C ARG A 111 -0.15 14.99 -10.46
N LYS A 112 -1.31 14.47 -10.83
CA LYS A 112 -2.04 14.86 -12.05
C LYS A 112 -2.81 16.15 -11.89
N CYS A 113 -3.51 16.31 -10.78
CA CYS A 113 -4.43 17.44 -10.55
C CYS A 113 -3.87 18.53 -9.62
N GLY A 114 -2.79 18.23 -8.86
CA GLY A 114 -2.37 19.03 -7.73
C GLY A 114 -3.33 18.88 -6.55
N ILE A 115 -3.21 19.75 -5.55
CA ILE A 115 -4.19 19.93 -4.47
C ILE A 115 -4.89 21.26 -4.72
N LEU A 116 -6.22 21.25 -4.81
CA LEU A 116 -6.99 22.46 -5.09
C LEU A 116 -6.81 23.50 -3.99
N ARG A 117 -6.68 24.77 -4.37
CA ARG A 117 -6.86 25.89 -3.44
C ARG A 117 -8.27 25.89 -2.89
N MET A 118 -8.46 26.24 -1.63
CA MET A 118 -9.76 26.29 -0.98
C MET A 118 -10.81 27.06 -1.81
N ARG A 119 -10.45 28.20 -2.40
CA ARG A 119 -11.34 29.00 -3.27
C ARG A 119 -11.77 28.27 -4.54
N HIS A 120 -11.08 27.22 -4.94
CA HIS A 120 -11.39 26.37 -6.10
C HIS A 120 -11.97 25.00 -5.70
N ALA A 121 -12.31 24.80 -4.44
CA ALA A 121 -12.84 23.52 -3.93
C ALA A 121 -14.10 23.07 -4.69
N MET A 122 -14.91 24.00 -5.20
CA MET A 122 -16.10 23.68 -6.02
C MET A 122 -15.76 23.07 -7.39
N ARG A 123 -14.51 23.16 -7.85
CA ARG A 123 -14.02 22.51 -9.09
C ARG A 123 -13.54 21.05 -8.85
N TYR A 124 -13.90 20.50 -7.71
CA TYR A 124 -13.54 19.13 -7.33
C TYR A 124 -13.93 18.10 -8.40
N GLN A 125 -15.15 18.21 -8.97
CA GLN A 125 -15.60 17.28 -10.00
C GLN A 125 -14.75 17.34 -11.28
N GLU A 126 -14.22 18.52 -11.63
CA GLU A 126 -13.29 18.67 -12.75
C GLU A 126 -11.96 17.94 -12.45
N ALA A 127 -11.46 18.03 -11.21
CA ALA A 127 -10.26 17.29 -10.81
C ALA A 127 -10.48 15.77 -10.92
N VAL A 128 -11.65 15.27 -10.49
CA VAL A 128 -12.02 13.85 -10.63
C VAL A 128 -12.07 13.44 -12.10
N THR A 129 -12.74 14.21 -12.94
CA THR A 129 -12.85 13.95 -14.38
C THR A 129 -11.47 13.92 -15.04
N LEU A 130 -10.61 14.89 -14.71
CA LEU A 130 -9.25 14.93 -15.21
C LEU A 130 -8.44 13.71 -14.73
N TYR A 131 -8.56 13.35 -13.45
CA TYR A 131 -7.86 12.19 -12.90
C TYR A 131 -8.24 10.89 -13.63
N CYS A 132 -9.52 10.70 -13.90
CA CYS A 132 -10.06 9.51 -14.60
C CYS A 132 -9.83 9.52 -16.12
N SER A 133 -9.31 10.59 -16.71
CA SER A 133 -9.04 10.67 -18.15
C SER A 133 -7.68 10.05 -18.51
N ASP A 134 -7.44 9.80 -19.81
CA ASP A 134 -6.15 9.31 -20.33
C ASP A 134 -5.08 10.42 -20.48
N VAL A 135 -5.38 11.66 -20.09
CA VAL A 135 -4.44 12.78 -20.12
C VAL A 135 -3.25 12.47 -19.21
N HIS A 136 -2.03 12.56 -19.77
CA HIS A 136 -0.83 12.39 -18.95
C HIS A 136 -0.63 13.58 -17.98
N PRO A 137 -0.07 13.39 -16.78
CA PRO A 137 0.17 14.50 -15.84
C PRO A 137 0.98 15.67 -16.39
N ASP A 138 1.81 15.44 -17.40
CA ASP A 138 2.66 16.45 -18.03
C ASP A 138 2.07 17.06 -19.31
N ASP A 139 0.90 16.58 -19.73
CA ASP A 139 0.19 17.13 -20.87
C ASP A 139 -0.43 18.51 -20.57
N ALA A 140 -0.60 19.31 -21.59
CA ALA A 140 -1.10 20.67 -21.49
C ALA A 140 -2.41 20.84 -20.68
N PRO A 141 -3.43 19.95 -20.81
CA PRO A 141 -4.65 20.08 -20.01
C PRO A 141 -4.42 19.92 -18.51
N ALA A 142 -3.58 18.95 -18.08
CA ALA A 142 -3.27 18.70 -16.68
C ALA A 142 -2.40 19.84 -16.12
N VAL A 143 -1.40 20.29 -16.88
CA VAL A 143 -0.55 21.44 -16.51
C VAL A 143 -1.40 22.70 -16.34
N LYS A 144 -2.30 22.98 -17.29
CA LYS A 144 -3.21 24.13 -17.23
C LYS A 144 -4.10 24.07 -15.98
N PHE A 145 -4.70 22.91 -15.72
CA PHE A 145 -5.56 22.73 -14.54
C PHE A 145 -4.81 23.01 -13.23
N ARG A 146 -3.59 22.47 -13.08
CA ARG A 146 -2.76 22.75 -11.88
C ARG A 146 -2.42 24.23 -11.75
N LYS A 147 -2.04 24.89 -12.84
CA LYS A 147 -1.73 26.33 -12.82
C LYS A 147 -2.92 27.17 -12.35
N GLU A 148 -4.11 26.84 -12.81
CA GLU A 148 -5.34 27.55 -12.44
C GLU A 148 -5.79 27.25 -11.02
N CYS A 149 -5.74 25.99 -10.58
CA CYS A 149 -6.48 25.50 -9.41
C CYS A 149 -5.63 25.06 -8.23
N SER A 150 -4.40 24.59 -8.47
CA SER A 150 -3.56 23.99 -7.42
C SER A 150 -2.96 25.06 -6.49
N VAL A 151 -2.75 24.67 -5.22
CA VAL A 151 -1.99 25.46 -4.24
C VAL A 151 -0.53 25.68 -4.65
N ALA A 152 0.04 24.76 -5.45
CA ALA A 152 1.37 24.85 -6.03
C ALA A 152 1.25 24.88 -7.57
N PRO A 153 0.96 26.04 -8.19
CA PRO A 153 0.63 26.13 -9.60
C PRO A 153 1.82 25.81 -10.52
N ASP A 154 3.02 26.17 -10.12
CA ASP A 154 4.24 26.05 -10.91
C ASP A 154 5.16 24.94 -10.42
N GLY A 155 4.74 24.17 -9.41
CA GLY A 155 5.53 23.12 -8.79
C GLY A 155 4.75 21.83 -8.54
N ALA A 156 5.50 20.74 -8.41
CA ALA A 156 4.97 19.48 -7.94
C ALA A 156 4.80 19.53 -6.42
N ILE A 157 3.70 18.96 -5.91
CA ILE A 157 3.50 18.78 -4.47
C ILE A 157 4.21 17.51 -4.04
N PRO A 158 5.26 17.61 -3.21
CA PRO A 158 6.01 16.44 -2.78
C PRO A 158 5.20 15.60 -1.78
N ILE A 159 5.26 14.28 -1.94
CA ILE A 159 4.81 13.31 -0.96
C ILE A 159 6.06 12.79 -0.25
N GLN A 160 6.17 13.08 1.03
CA GLN A 160 7.34 12.76 1.84
C GLN A 160 7.53 11.25 1.96
N PHE A 161 6.42 10.51 2.17
CA PHE A 161 6.46 9.07 2.38
C PHE A 161 5.17 8.40 1.89
N ILE A 162 5.30 7.22 1.27
CA ILE A 162 4.19 6.30 1.04
C ILE A 162 4.57 4.91 1.55
N GLY A 163 3.80 4.41 2.52
CA GLY A 163 3.98 3.10 3.13
C GLY A 163 2.77 2.21 2.92
N VAL A 164 2.93 1.09 2.22
CA VAL A 164 1.82 0.20 1.92
C VAL A 164 2.10 -1.24 2.31
N TRP A 165 1.05 -1.91 2.83
CA TRP A 165 1.09 -3.34 3.11
C TRP A 165 0.30 -4.08 2.04
N ASP A 166 0.97 -4.98 1.38
CA ASP A 166 0.47 -6.00 0.47
C ASP A 166 -0.63 -5.49 -0.47
N THR A 167 -0.27 -4.51 -1.30
CA THR A 167 -1.19 -3.90 -2.28
C THR A 167 -1.75 -4.96 -3.21
N VAL A 168 -3.07 -5.03 -3.31
CA VAL A 168 -3.77 -5.84 -4.31
C VAL A 168 -4.54 -4.93 -5.27
N GLY A 169 -4.64 -5.35 -6.53
CA GLY A 169 -5.35 -4.57 -7.54
C GLY A 169 -6.84 -4.40 -7.21
N ALA A 170 -7.46 -3.35 -7.75
CA ALA A 170 -8.89 -3.05 -7.55
C ALA A 170 -9.83 -4.22 -7.91
N LEU A 171 -9.40 -5.12 -8.77
CA LEU A 171 -10.17 -6.23 -9.33
C LEU A 171 -10.09 -7.54 -8.53
N GLY A 172 -9.58 -7.54 -7.31
CA GLY A 172 -9.44 -8.72 -6.45
C GLY A 172 -10.72 -9.49 -6.10
N ILE A 173 -11.80 -9.35 -6.87
CA ILE A 173 -13.06 -10.06 -6.70
C ILE A 173 -13.10 -11.26 -7.66
N PRO A 174 -13.32 -12.50 -7.17
CA PRO A 174 -13.33 -13.71 -8.00
C PRO A 174 -14.62 -13.87 -8.83
N VAL A 175 -15.23 -12.78 -9.30
CA VAL A 175 -16.44 -12.88 -10.15
C VAL A 175 -16.01 -13.00 -11.60
N ARG A 176 -16.04 -14.23 -12.12
CA ARG A 176 -15.90 -14.51 -13.56
C ARG A 176 -16.93 -13.68 -14.33
N GLY A 177 -16.47 -12.81 -15.22
CA GLY A 177 -17.33 -11.96 -16.09
C GLY A 177 -17.23 -10.47 -15.85
N LEU A 178 -16.93 -9.98 -14.63
CA LEU A 178 -16.77 -8.55 -14.37
C LEU A 178 -15.37 -8.00 -14.71
N ARG A 179 -14.35 -8.86 -14.83
CA ARG A 179 -12.99 -8.46 -15.18
C ARG A 179 -12.88 -7.65 -16.48
N ALA A 180 -13.70 -8.02 -17.49
CA ALA A 180 -13.64 -7.36 -18.80
C ALA A 180 -14.31 -5.98 -18.83
N LEU A 181 -15.34 -5.77 -18.01
CA LEU A 181 -16.14 -4.52 -18.01
C LEU A 181 -15.56 -3.42 -17.12
N THR A 182 -14.69 -3.78 -16.18
CA THR A 182 -14.11 -2.83 -15.21
C THR A 182 -12.59 -2.67 -15.35
N ALA A 183 -11.93 -3.54 -16.11
CA ALA A 183 -10.49 -3.57 -16.28
C ALA A 183 -9.92 -2.25 -16.83
N ASP A 184 -10.62 -1.63 -17.78
CA ASP A 184 -10.16 -0.38 -18.40
C ASP A 184 -10.33 0.83 -17.48
N LYS A 185 -11.37 0.85 -16.66
CA LYS A 185 -11.65 1.95 -15.72
C LYS A 185 -10.72 1.95 -14.50
N TYR A 186 -10.25 0.75 -14.09
CA TYR A 186 -9.42 0.56 -12.90
C TYR A 186 -8.02 0.01 -13.26
N ARG A 187 -7.61 0.14 -14.53
CA ARG A 187 -6.21 -0.08 -14.86
C ARG A 187 -5.40 0.87 -14.01
N PHE A 188 -4.50 0.28 -13.22
CA PHE A 188 -3.44 1.03 -12.60
C PHE A 188 -2.68 1.73 -13.74
N HIS A 189 -2.98 2.99 -13.97
CA HIS A 189 -2.13 3.83 -14.81
C HIS A 189 -0.76 4.03 -14.14
N ASP A 190 -0.54 3.48 -12.93
CA ASP A 190 0.58 3.79 -12.09
C ASP A 190 1.21 2.53 -11.45
N VAL A 191 1.71 1.62 -12.29
CA VAL A 191 2.76 0.66 -11.87
C VAL A 191 4.08 1.41 -11.65
N GLU A 192 4.24 2.63 -12.19
CA GLU A 192 5.37 3.50 -11.95
C GLU A 192 5.09 4.42 -10.77
N LEU A 193 6.03 4.48 -9.84
CA LEU A 193 5.92 5.41 -8.72
C LEU A 193 6.01 6.85 -9.23
N SER A 194 5.05 7.69 -8.82
CA SER A 194 5.08 9.12 -9.15
C SER A 194 6.39 9.77 -8.71
N GLY A 195 7.00 10.57 -9.57
CA GLY A 195 8.24 11.31 -9.25
C GLY A 195 8.09 12.35 -8.13
N THR A 196 6.86 12.61 -7.67
CA THR A 196 6.62 13.48 -6.52
C THR A 196 6.80 12.77 -5.18
N VAL A 197 6.86 11.44 -5.16
CA VAL A 197 7.08 10.64 -3.94
C VAL A 197 8.58 10.54 -3.67
N LYS A 198 9.01 10.96 -2.48
CA LYS A 198 10.43 10.91 -2.09
C LYS A 198 10.84 9.52 -1.61
N HIS A 199 10.03 8.88 -0.76
CA HIS A 199 10.32 7.56 -0.22
C HIS A 199 9.07 6.67 -0.25
N ALA A 200 9.18 5.52 -0.89
CA ALA A 200 8.12 4.52 -1.01
C ALA A 200 8.55 3.20 -0.39
N CYS A 201 7.72 2.66 0.51
CA CYS A 201 7.91 1.39 1.18
C CYS A 201 6.71 0.47 0.96
N GLN A 202 6.96 -0.78 0.56
CA GLN A 202 5.93 -1.81 0.43
C GLN A 202 6.35 -3.07 1.16
N ALA A 203 5.52 -3.51 2.10
CA ALA A 203 5.63 -4.84 2.72
C ALA A 203 4.82 -5.85 1.91
N LEU A 204 5.40 -7.00 1.57
CA LEU A 204 4.84 -8.02 0.67
C LEU A 204 4.76 -9.37 1.38
N ALA A 205 3.65 -10.10 1.16
CA ALA A 205 3.42 -11.43 1.73
C ALA A 205 4.03 -12.53 0.84
N ILE A 206 4.89 -13.39 1.40
CA ILE A 206 5.51 -14.52 0.69
C ILE A 206 4.49 -15.63 0.44
N ASP A 207 3.64 -15.94 1.44
CA ASP A 207 2.83 -17.16 1.46
C ASP A 207 1.40 -16.95 0.94
N GLU A 208 1.05 -15.74 0.45
CA GLU A 208 -0.25 -15.50 -0.15
C GLU A 208 -0.36 -16.16 -1.53
N ARG A 209 -1.33 -17.06 -1.68
CA ARG A 209 -1.50 -17.89 -2.87
C ARG A 209 -2.85 -17.71 -3.56
N ARG A 210 -3.76 -16.92 -3.03
CA ARG A 210 -5.03 -16.64 -3.68
C ARG A 210 -4.80 -15.79 -4.93
N ALA A 211 -5.19 -16.28 -6.10
CA ALA A 211 -4.98 -15.58 -7.38
C ALA A 211 -5.55 -14.15 -7.41
N PRO A 212 -6.73 -13.84 -6.80
CA PRO A 212 -7.24 -12.47 -6.71
C PRO A 212 -6.40 -11.53 -5.84
N PHE A 213 -5.46 -12.07 -5.05
CA PHE A 213 -4.58 -11.32 -4.17
C PHE A 213 -3.15 -11.24 -4.72
N GLU A 214 -2.99 -11.25 -6.05
CA GLU A 214 -1.69 -10.98 -6.66
C GLU A 214 -1.18 -9.60 -6.24
N ALA A 215 0.10 -9.54 -5.83
CA ALA A 215 0.70 -8.31 -5.32
C ALA A 215 0.97 -7.32 -6.45
N ALA A 216 0.40 -6.12 -6.34
CA ALA A 216 0.71 -5.01 -7.22
C ALA A 216 2.00 -4.32 -6.76
N ARG A 217 3.14 -4.72 -7.33
CA ARG A 217 4.45 -4.14 -7.04
C ARG A 217 4.67 -2.87 -7.85
N TRP A 218 5.54 -1.99 -7.37
CA TRP A 218 6.04 -0.89 -8.19
C TRP A 218 7.07 -1.42 -9.19
N ALA A 219 7.03 -0.87 -10.41
CA ALA A 219 8.06 -1.11 -11.40
C ALA A 219 9.36 -0.39 -11.00
N TYR A 220 10.50 -1.02 -11.30
CA TYR A 220 11.80 -0.41 -11.05
C TYR A 220 12.10 0.67 -12.11
N LYS A 221 11.65 1.88 -11.85
CA LYS A 221 12.00 3.09 -12.60
C LYS A 221 12.18 4.26 -11.62
N PRO A 222 13.17 4.20 -10.69
CA PRO A 222 13.37 5.27 -9.74
C PRO A 222 13.79 6.55 -10.46
N LYS A 223 13.24 7.67 -10.00
CA LYS A 223 13.65 9.00 -10.44
C LYS A 223 14.73 9.54 -9.48
N ASP A 224 15.46 10.57 -9.91
CA ASP A 224 16.54 11.12 -9.09
C ASP A 224 16.07 11.49 -7.69
N GLY A 225 16.82 11.03 -6.69
CA GLY A 225 16.50 11.26 -5.27
C GLY A 225 15.33 10.44 -4.71
N GLN A 226 14.70 9.56 -5.51
CA GLN A 226 13.59 8.72 -5.07
C GLN A 226 14.09 7.41 -4.47
N LYS A 227 13.58 7.06 -3.30
CA LYS A 227 13.87 5.79 -2.63
C LYS A 227 12.66 4.85 -2.73
N ILE A 228 12.89 3.62 -3.20
CA ILE A 228 11.86 2.57 -3.30
C ILE A 228 12.36 1.33 -2.59
N GLU A 229 11.59 0.82 -1.64
CA GLU A 229 11.88 -0.40 -0.89
C GLU A 229 10.65 -1.32 -0.91
N GLN A 230 10.79 -2.53 -1.47
CA GLN A 230 9.75 -3.55 -1.55
C GLN A 230 10.24 -4.79 -0.80
N VAL A 231 9.76 -5.00 0.41
CA VAL A 231 10.31 -5.99 1.34
C VAL A 231 9.32 -7.13 1.57
N TRP A 232 9.81 -8.37 1.43
CA TRP A 232 9.04 -9.58 1.57
C TRP A 232 9.10 -10.12 3.01
N PHE A 233 7.94 -10.51 3.54
CA PHE A 233 7.75 -11.05 4.88
C PHE A 233 7.09 -12.42 4.83
N CYS A 234 7.38 -13.29 5.81
CA CYS A 234 6.68 -14.54 5.99
C CYS A 234 5.19 -14.30 6.28
N GLY A 235 4.37 -15.22 5.80
CA GLY A 235 2.93 -15.22 6.06
C GLY A 235 2.09 -14.78 4.85
N VAL A 236 0.77 -14.86 5.04
CA VAL A 236 -0.23 -14.50 4.04
C VAL A 236 -0.60 -13.01 4.15
N HIS A 237 -1.49 -12.55 3.31
CA HIS A 237 -1.94 -11.16 3.19
C HIS A 237 -2.16 -10.45 4.54
N SER A 238 -2.95 -11.05 5.43
CA SER A 238 -3.22 -10.47 6.76
C SER A 238 -2.14 -10.74 7.80
N ASP A 239 -1.23 -11.71 7.58
CA ASP A 239 0.00 -11.85 8.38
C ASP A 239 0.98 -10.71 8.13
N VAL A 240 0.84 -9.99 7.01
CA VAL A 240 1.65 -8.81 6.69
C VAL A 240 0.90 -7.51 6.97
N GLY A 241 -0.39 -7.46 6.65
CA GLY A 241 -1.20 -6.24 6.78
C GLY A 241 -1.96 -6.10 8.11
N GLY A 242 -2.01 -7.16 8.92
CA GLY A 242 -2.84 -7.22 10.13
C GLY A 242 -4.29 -7.60 9.83
N GLY A 243 -5.13 -7.57 10.86
CA GLY A 243 -6.54 -7.94 10.76
C GLY A 243 -6.88 -9.26 11.45
N TYR A 244 -5.90 -9.94 12.07
CA TYR A 244 -6.12 -11.05 12.99
C TYR A 244 -6.19 -10.58 14.45
N PRO A 245 -6.74 -11.40 15.37
CA PRO A 245 -6.69 -11.12 16.80
C PRO A 245 -5.27 -10.79 17.26
N LEU A 246 -5.13 -9.91 18.24
CA LEU A 246 -3.81 -9.46 18.72
C LEU A 246 -2.88 -10.60 19.14
N ALA A 247 -3.43 -11.70 19.70
CA ALA A 247 -2.65 -12.89 20.07
C ALA A 247 -2.05 -13.62 18.86
N GLU A 248 -2.67 -13.50 17.69
CA GLU A 248 -2.32 -14.16 16.43
C GLU A 248 -1.61 -13.22 15.43
N SER A 249 -1.42 -11.95 15.80
CA SER A 249 -0.90 -10.92 14.88
C SER A 249 0.63 -10.76 14.90
N ARG A 250 1.38 -11.71 15.47
CA ARG A 250 2.82 -11.59 15.71
C ARG A 250 3.65 -11.44 14.43
N LEU A 251 3.24 -12.08 13.33
CA LEU A 251 3.89 -11.89 12.02
C LEU A 251 3.63 -10.49 11.48
N SER A 252 2.40 -9.99 11.59
CA SER A 252 2.07 -8.63 11.13
C SER A 252 2.75 -7.54 11.96
N ASP A 253 3.06 -7.82 13.22
CA ASP A 253 3.81 -6.89 14.08
C ASP A 253 5.26 -6.69 13.60
N ILE A 254 5.85 -7.68 12.91
CA ILE A 254 7.17 -7.53 12.27
C ILE A 254 7.08 -6.49 11.14
N ALA A 255 6.09 -6.64 10.25
CA ALA A 255 5.88 -5.70 9.14
C ALA A 255 5.43 -4.31 9.63
N LEU A 256 4.69 -4.24 10.75
CA LEU A 256 4.36 -2.98 11.44
C LEU A 256 5.63 -2.26 11.93
N GLY A 257 6.50 -2.98 12.65
CA GLY A 257 7.74 -2.41 13.17
C GLY A 257 8.62 -1.85 12.07
N TRP A 258 8.83 -2.63 11.01
CA TRP A 258 9.60 -2.19 9.85
C TRP A 258 9.01 -0.90 9.23
N MET A 259 7.71 -0.86 8.97
CA MET A 259 7.06 0.30 8.34
C MET A 259 7.07 1.53 9.26
N ARG A 260 6.86 1.33 10.58
CA ARG A 260 6.96 2.39 11.58
C ARG A 260 8.34 3.05 11.56
N ASP A 261 9.39 2.23 11.54
CA ASP A 261 10.77 2.72 11.59
C ASP A 261 11.13 3.47 10.27
N LYS A 262 10.64 2.99 9.11
CA LYS A 262 10.78 3.70 7.84
C LYS A 262 10.04 5.05 7.83
N ALA A 263 8.82 5.08 8.34
CA ALA A 263 8.03 6.32 8.43
C ALA A 263 8.66 7.32 9.42
N ALA A 264 9.15 6.84 10.56
CA ALA A 264 9.87 7.65 11.53
C ALA A 264 11.17 8.23 10.94
N GLY A 265 11.94 7.41 10.20
CA GLY A 265 13.14 7.84 9.47
C GLY A 265 12.83 8.87 8.38
N ALA A 266 11.60 8.91 7.84
CA ALA A 266 11.12 9.92 6.91
C ALA A 266 10.56 11.18 7.60
N GLY A 267 10.51 11.20 8.93
CA GLY A 267 10.13 12.37 9.74
C GLY A 267 8.79 12.24 10.50
N LEU A 268 8.02 11.14 10.32
CA LEU A 268 6.78 10.96 11.07
C LEU A 268 7.10 10.71 12.56
N ARG A 269 6.54 11.53 13.45
CA ARG A 269 6.71 11.33 14.88
C ARG A 269 5.77 10.25 15.40
N ILE A 270 6.34 9.25 16.03
CA ILE A 270 5.63 8.14 16.67
C ILE A 270 5.50 8.42 18.17
N ASP A 271 4.32 8.12 18.72
CA ASP A 271 4.04 8.20 20.15
C ASP A 271 4.48 6.89 20.83
N PRO A 272 5.51 6.91 21.67
CA PRO A 272 5.99 5.71 22.35
C PRO A 272 5.02 5.20 23.41
N ASP A 273 4.16 6.06 23.95
CA ASP A 273 3.25 5.70 25.06
C ASP A 273 2.16 4.70 24.59
N VAL A 274 1.85 4.70 23.30
CA VAL A 274 0.90 3.73 22.73
C VAL A 274 1.45 2.31 22.81
N ASP A 275 2.77 2.11 22.67
CA ASP A 275 3.38 0.79 22.82
C ASP A 275 3.35 0.27 24.26
N ALA A 276 3.23 1.14 25.26
CA ALA A 276 3.01 0.73 26.64
C ALA A 276 1.63 0.10 26.85
N VAL A 277 0.63 0.57 26.08
CA VAL A 277 -0.76 0.04 26.18
C VAL A 277 -0.99 -1.14 25.23
N TYR A 278 -0.46 -1.05 24.02
CA TYR A 278 -0.62 -2.06 22.97
C TYR A 278 0.76 -2.49 22.43
N PRO A 279 1.56 -3.23 23.21
CA PRO A 279 2.90 -3.61 22.83
C PRO A 279 2.87 -4.53 21.60
N PRO A 280 3.64 -4.20 20.53
CA PRO A 280 3.87 -5.15 19.45
C PRO A 280 4.61 -6.38 20.00
N ARG A 281 4.24 -7.55 19.50
CA ARG A 281 4.85 -8.82 19.95
C ARG A 281 5.38 -9.60 18.73
N PRO A 282 6.39 -9.07 18.00
CA PRO A 282 6.89 -9.70 16.80
C PRO A 282 7.48 -11.09 17.10
N ASP A 283 7.12 -12.08 16.31
CA ASP A 283 7.66 -13.43 16.43
C ASP A 283 7.79 -14.06 15.03
N PRO A 284 9.01 -14.19 14.50
CA PRO A 284 9.24 -14.77 13.18
C PRO A 284 8.90 -16.26 13.13
N MET A 285 8.77 -16.94 14.29
CA MET A 285 8.44 -18.36 14.38
C MET A 285 6.94 -18.63 14.51
N MET A 286 6.10 -17.59 14.70
CA MET A 286 4.65 -17.76 14.70
C MET A 286 4.18 -18.45 13.43
N LYS A 287 3.37 -19.50 13.55
CA LYS A 287 2.85 -20.25 12.40
C LYS A 287 2.04 -19.32 11.49
N PRO A 288 2.35 -19.26 10.18
CA PRO A 288 1.55 -18.50 9.22
C PRO A 288 0.12 -19.05 9.14
N HIS A 289 -0.84 -18.15 8.93
CA HIS A 289 -2.21 -18.56 8.66
C HIS A 289 -2.35 -19.20 7.27
N ASP A 290 -3.43 -19.94 7.07
CA ASP A 290 -3.83 -20.43 5.77
C ASP A 290 -4.93 -19.53 5.20
N SER A 291 -4.61 -18.76 4.17
CA SER A 291 -5.57 -17.87 3.50
C SER A 291 -6.46 -18.60 2.49
N LYS A 292 -6.11 -19.82 2.10
CA LYS A 292 -6.90 -20.64 1.16
C LYS A 292 -8.04 -21.39 1.88
N THR A 293 -8.90 -20.69 2.59
CA THR A 293 -10.07 -21.21 3.30
C THR A 293 -11.36 -21.01 2.50
N GLY A 294 -12.43 -21.71 2.86
CA GLY A 294 -13.74 -21.58 2.22
C GLY A 294 -13.68 -21.79 0.70
N LEU A 295 -14.30 -20.91 -0.06
CA LEU A 295 -14.36 -20.97 -1.54
C LEU A 295 -12.98 -20.92 -2.21
N TYR A 296 -11.98 -20.31 -1.57
CA TYR A 296 -10.63 -20.23 -2.14
C TYR A 296 -9.90 -21.56 -2.16
N ARG A 297 -10.30 -22.56 -1.37
CA ARG A 297 -9.75 -23.92 -1.44
C ARG A 297 -9.91 -24.56 -2.82
N MET A 298 -10.99 -24.21 -3.51
CA MET A 298 -11.33 -24.76 -4.83
C MET A 298 -10.65 -24.02 -5.98
N THR A 299 -9.97 -22.89 -5.71
CA THR A 299 -9.27 -22.13 -6.74
C THR A 299 -7.80 -22.55 -6.86
N PRO A 300 -7.22 -22.51 -8.07
CA PRO A 300 -5.77 -22.69 -8.22
C PRO A 300 -5.01 -21.71 -7.34
N GLY A 301 -3.92 -22.18 -6.71
CA GLY A 301 -3.00 -21.31 -6.00
C GLY A 301 -1.90 -20.83 -6.93
N ASN A 302 -1.55 -19.54 -6.84
CA ASN A 302 -0.39 -18.98 -7.52
C ASN A 302 0.66 -18.60 -6.51
N ASP A 303 1.87 -19.14 -6.65
CA ASP A 303 3.01 -18.68 -5.86
C ASP A 303 3.48 -17.33 -6.43
N ARG A 304 3.69 -16.36 -5.57
CA ARG A 304 4.18 -15.02 -5.94
C ARG A 304 5.63 -15.10 -6.36
N VAL A 305 6.02 -14.33 -7.36
CA VAL A 305 7.42 -14.27 -7.84
C VAL A 305 8.19 -13.24 -7.05
N ILE A 306 9.28 -13.66 -6.40
CA ILE A 306 10.15 -12.82 -5.56
C ILE A 306 11.38 -12.39 -6.36
N GLY A 307 11.80 -11.12 -6.23
CA GLY A 307 13.06 -10.61 -6.75
C GLY A 307 13.09 -10.30 -8.25
N LEU A 308 12.03 -10.57 -9.00
CA LEU A 308 11.94 -10.20 -10.41
C LEU A 308 11.11 -8.94 -10.61
N ALA A 309 11.45 -8.17 -11.64
CA ALA A 309 10.75 -6.94 -11.98
C ALA A 309 9.25 -7.19 -12.23
N ALA A 310 8.42 -6.23 -11.82
CA ALA A 310 6.99 -6.26 -12.11
C ALA A 310 6.77 -6.13 -13.62
N LYS A 311 5.75 -6.81 -14.15
CA LYS A 311 5.30 -6.62 -15.54
C LYS A 311 4.79 -5.19 -15.67
N THR A 312 5.22 -4.50 -16.72
CA THR A 312 4.69 -3.17 -17.06
C THR A 312 3.64 -3.27 -18.15
N THR A 313 2.79 -2.26 -18.29
CA THR A 313 1.82 -2.15 -19.38
C THR A 313 2.48 -2.06 -20.75
N GLU A 314 3.71 -1.57 -20.82
CA GLU A 314 4.51 -1.44 -22.05
C GLU A 314 5.17 -2.77 -22.47
N GLN A 315 5.30 -3.73 -21.55
CA GLN A 315 5.92 -5.04 -21.78
C GLN A 315 5.11 -6.15 -21.09
N PRO A 316 3.88 -6.44 -21.56
CA PRO A 316 2.97 -7.36 -20.88
C PRO A 316 3.40 -8.83 -21.00
N ASP A 317 4.16 -9.23 -22.01
CA ASP A 317 4.45 -10.63 -22.37
C ASP A 317 5.89 -11.09 -22.04
N GLU A 318 6.79 -10.21 -21.67
CA GLU A 318 8.10 -10.65 -21.22
C GLU A 318 7.99 -11.22 -19.80
N ASN A 319 8.25 -12.52 -19.66
CA ASN A 319 8.69 -13.10 -18.41
C ASN A 319 9.99 -12.37 -18.01
N SER A 320 9.85 -11.28 -17.24
CA SER A 320 11.01 -10.50 -16.84
C SER A 320 11.97 -11.41 -16.09
N THR A 321 13.06 -11.73 -16.72
CA THR A 321 14.20 -12.41 -16.08
C THR A 321 15.10 -11.40 -15.37
N LYS A 322 14.79 -10.09 -15.48
CA LYS A 322 15.55 -9.03 -14.82
C LYS A 322 15.23 -8.99 -13.34
N GLY A 323 16.28 -8.95 -12.53
CA GLY A 323 16.14 -8.71 -11.10
C GLY A 323 15.60 -7.30 -10.82
N ASP A 324 14.86 -7.17 -9.75
CA ASP A 324 14.39 -5.89 -9.24
C ASP A 324 15.17 -5.50 -7.98
N PRO A 325 16.10 -4.53 -8.06
CA PRO A 325 16.95 -4.16 -6.94
C PRO A 325 16.22 -3.42 -5.82
N THR A 326 14.94 -3.09 -6.01
CA THR A 326 14.11 -2.51 -4.95
C THR A 326 13.52 -3.59 -4.03
N GLN A 327 13.57 -4.86 -4.44
CA GLN A 327 13.05 -5.98 -3.67
C GLN A 327 14.13 -6.61 -2.79
N SER A 328 13.72 -7.01 -1.58
CA SER A 328 14.57 -7.69 -0.62
C SER A 328 13.74 -8.56 0.33
N LEU A 329 14.40 -9.48 1.04
CA LEU A 329 13.78 -10.23 2.12
C LEU A 329 14.01 -9.49 3.46
N HIS A 330 12.99 -9.47 4.32
CA HIS A 330 13.17 -9.03 5.70
C HIS A 330 14.01 -10.07 6.48
N PRO A 331 14.89 -9.67 7.42
CA PRO A 331 15.72 -10.60 8.20
C PRO A 331 14.94 -11.71 8.90
N SER A 332 13.70 -11.45 9.33
CA SER A 332 12.82 -12.46 9.93
C SER A 332 12.54 -13.66 9.03
N VAL A 333 12.60 -13.47 7.70
CA VAL A 333 12.43 -14.57 6.73
C VAL A 333 13.58 -15.54 6.82
N LEU A 334 14.82 -15.05 6.95
CA LEU A 334 16.01 -15.87 7.14
C LEU A 334 15.99 -16.55 8.50
N THR A 335 15.63 -15.81 9.56
CA THR A 335 15.48 -16.39 10.90
C THR A 335 14.55 -17.61 10.84
N ARG A 336 13.39 -17.48 10.18
CA ARG A 336 12.47 -18.60 10.00
C ARG A 336 13.05 -19.70 9.13
N TRP A 337 13.64 -19.36 7.99
CA TRP A 337 14.24 -20.33 7.07
C TRP A 337 15.28 -21.21 7.76
N ASP A 338 16.12 -20.63 8.60
CA ASP A 338 17.21 -21.34 9.28
C ASP A 338 16.70 -22.20 10.45
N ASN A 339 15.68 -21.74 11.17
CA ASN A 339 15.20 -22.40 12.39
C ASN A 339 13.99 -23.33 12.18
N ASP A 340 13.24 -23.18 11.07
CA ASP A 340 12.10 -24.05 10.73
C ASP A 340 12.39 -24.82 9.42
N ARG A 341 12.86 -26.05 9.54
CA ARG A 341 13.16 -26.90 8.38
C ARG A 341 11.93 -27.27 7.54
N THR A 342 10.72 -27.09 8.06
CA THR A 342 9.47 -27.38 7.36
C THR A 342 9.00 -26.17 6.53
N TYR A 343 9.46 -24.95 6.84
CA TYR A 343 9.14 -23.76 6.10
C TYR A 343 10.02 -23.64 4.85
N ARG A 344 9.54 -24.22 3.74
CA ARG A 344 10.25 -24.22 2.45
C ARG A 344 9.31 -23.90 1.29
N PRO A 345 8.65 -22.68 1.28
CA PRO A 345 7.76 -22.31 0.20
C PRO A 345 8.51 -22.27 -1.13
N LYS A 346 7.83 -22.68 -2.20
CA LYS A 346 8.43 -22.86 -3.53
C LYS A 346 9.07 -21.57 -4.05
N ASN A 347 8.34 -20.44 -3.97
CA ASN A 347 8.80 -19.14 -4.43
C ASN A 347 10.07 -18.65 -3.71
N LEU A 348 10.23 -18.98 -2.44
CA LEU A 348 11.43 -18.63 -1.67
C LEU A 348 12.62 -19.51 -2.07
N ARG A 349 12.37 -20.81 -2.33
CA ARG A 349 13.41 -21.72 -2.89
C ARG A 349 13.86 -21.22 -4.26
N ASP A 350 12.92 -20.88 -5.13
CA ASP A 350 13.20 -20.36 -6.47
C ASP A 350 14.03 -19.07 -6.38
N TYR A 351 13.70 -18.18 -5.44
CA TYR A 351 14.46 -16.96 -5.18
C TYR A 351 15.91 -17.25 -4.76
N PHE A 352 16.13 -18.17 -3.82
CA PHE A 352 17.48 -18.52 -3.39
C PHE A 352 18.30 -19.18 -4.50
N THR A 353 17.68 -20.02 -5.32
CA THR A 353 18.33 -20.58 -6.51
C THR A 353 18.74 -19.47 -7.48
N LEU A 354 17.84 -18.54 -7.78
CA LEU A 354 18.10 -17.40 -8.66
C LEU A 354 19.27 -16.53 -8.16
N VAL A 355 19.35 -16.31 -6.85
CA VAL A 355 20.44 -15.51 -6.23
C VAL A 355 21.76 -16.25 -6.32
N ASN A 356 21.79 -17.56 -6.07
CA ASN A 356 23.00 -18.39 -6.13
C ASN A 356 23.53 -18.51 -7.57
N ASP A 357 22.66 -18.78 -8.54
CA ASP A 357 23.03 -18.92 -9.96
C ASP A 357 23.63 -17.65 -10.56
N ARG A 358 23.31 -16.51 -10.00
CA ARG A 358 23.85 -15.20 -10.42
C ARG A 358 25.09 -14.77 -9.65
N GLY A 359 25.77 -15.70 -8.95
CA GLY A 359 27.04 -15.47 -8.27
C GLY A 359 26.98 -14.47 -7.13
N GLY A 360 25.86 -14.41 -6.41
CA GLY A 360 25.68 -13.48 -5.30
C GLY A 360 25.67 -12.01 -5.77
N VAL A 361 25.26 -11.78 -7.01
CA VAL A 361 25.30 -10.45 -7.65
C VAL A 361 24.58 -9.42 -6.77
N SER A 362 25.26 -8.32 -6.57
CA SER A 362 25.00 -7.11 -5.78
C SER A 362 23.65 -6.39 -6.03
N GLY A 363 22.60 -7.08 -6.42
CA GLY A 363 21.27 -6.54 -6.64
C GLY A 363 20.18 -7.09 -5.73
N TYR A 364 20.42 -8.20 -5.04
CA TYR A 364 19.44 -8.82 -4.15
C TYR A 364 19.87 -8.63 -2.71
N LYS A 365 19.50 -7.49 -2.12
CA LYS A 365 19.84 -7.17 -0.74
C LYS A 365 18.92 -7.92 0.21
N ILE A 366 19.54 -8.59 1.18
CA ILE A 366 18.93 -8.82 2.49
C ILE A 366 19.04 -7.47 3.19
N VAL A 367 17.92 -6.87 3.59
CA VAL A 367 17.95 -5.63 4.35
C VAL A 367 18.56 -5.96 5.71
N ALA A 368 19.71 -5.33 6.01
CA ALA A 368 20.25 -5.33 7.35
C ALA A 368 19.41 -4.45 8.27
#